data_f23579e6e37f32c286b9b4623fbf0701
#
_entry.id   f23579e6e37f32c286b9b4623fbf0701
#
_cell.length_a   1.000
_cell.length_b   1.000
_cell.length_c   1.000
_cell.angle_alpha   90.00
_cell.angle_beta   90.00
_cell.angle_gamma   90.00
#
_symmetry.space_group_name_H-M   'P 1'
#
loop_
_entity.id
_entity.type
_entity.pdbx_description
1 polymer ?
#
loop_
_entity_poly.entity_id
_entity_poly.type
_entity_poly.pdbx_seq_one_letter_code
_entity_poly.pdbx_strand_id
1 'polypeptide(L)'
;MIKVIIKIVLYYLLTSIMIINNKYSIINEIGQGAFGRLYSGKHIYTDEPVAIKLQLHDGEVVIRNEAKILKLLLNTEGVPRIKAFGKQNGVNYMVIDLLGNNIERLVGNTDVKYVCAILRILVTIIEGIHNKGVVHRDLKPDNVLFSIDKKSIYVIDYGISAMYVDEDGKHLPEQRGRPLIGNISFVSKNIHSGYNPSRRDDVISLCYMAFYLLSGSLPWSLVDTDTVGFIKNSVNFREYYGDIVNDKIYNVYEYCNKLTFKEAPNYDYICKQLTL
;
A
#
# COMPACT_ATOMS: atom_id res chain seq x y z
N MET A 1 -29.35 7.97 16.83
CA MET A 1 -30.16 8.90 16.03
C MET A 1 -29.31 9.87 15.22
N ILE A 2 -28.45 10.67 15.81
CA ILE A 2 -27.57 11.64 15.08
C ILE A 2 -26.69 10.97 14.02
N LYS A 3 -26.03 9.84 14.31
CA LYS A 3 -25.21 9.08 13.34
C LYS A 3 -26.01 8.55 12.14
N VAL A 4 -27.29 8.24 12.31
CA VAL A 4 -28.17 7.77 11.21
C VAL A 4 -28.61 8.95 10.36
N ILE A 5 -28.93 10.09 10.97
CA ILE A 5 -29.31 11.33 10.26
C ILE A 5 -28.09 11.84 9.46
N ILE A 6 -26.89 11.83 10.02
CA ILE A 6 -25.66 12.16 9.31
C ILE A 6 -25.45 11.22 8.12
N LYS A 7 -25.65 9.91 8.27
CA LYS A 7 -25.55 8.95 7.15
C LYS A 7 -26.58 9.23 6.05
N ILE A 8 -27.81 9.58 6.41
CA ILE A 8 -28.89 9.89 5.45
C ILE A 8 -28.61 11.21 4.74
N VAL A 9 -28.23 12.26 5.47
CA VAL A 9 -27.85 13.56 4.87
C VAL A 9 -26.63 13.41 3.96
N LEU A 10 -25.67 12.58 4.35
CA LEU A 10 -24.52 12.23 3.52
C LEU A 10 -24.92 11.48 2.25
N TYR A 11 -25.82 10.50 2.37
CA TYR A 11 -26.34 9.75 1.22
C TYR A 11 -27.01 10.71 0.23
N TYR A 12 -27.85 11.65 0.71
CA TYR A 12 -28.47 12.67 -0.15
C TYR A 12 -27.47 13.68 -0.71
N LEU A 13 -26.47 14.12 0.05
CA LEU A 13 -25.39 14.97 -0.45
C LEU A 13 -24.53 14.26 -1.50
N LEU A 14 -24.23 12.98 -1.30
CA LEU A 14 -23.43 12.19 -2.24
C LEU A 14 -24.22 11.81 -3.51
N THR A 15 -25.52 11.54 -3.40
CA THR A 15 -26.38 11.27 -4.56
C THR A 15 -26.71 12.54 -5.38
N SER A 16 -26.60 13.73 -4.76
CA SER A 16 -26.68 15.01 -5.49
C SER A 16 -25.36 15.45 -6.16
N ILE A 17 -24.22 14.81 -5.80
CA ILE A 17 -22.91 15.07 -6.41
C ILE A 17 -22.69 14.06 -7.55
N MET A 18 -23.36 14.25 -8.68
CA MET A 18 -23.08 13.46 -9.88
C MET A 18 -21.76 13.87 -10.56
N ILE A 19 -21.27 15.09 -10.32
CA ILE A 19 -20.08 15.64 -10.97
C ILE A 19 -19.13 16.26 -9.92
N ILE A 20 -17.90 15.81 -9.90
CA ILE A 20 -16.81 16.32 -9.06
C ILE A 20 -15.94 17.28 -9.90
N ASN A 21 -15.61 18.45 -9.31
CA ASN A 21 -14.75 19.46 -9.94
C ASN A 21 -15.22 19.89 -11.35
N ASN A 22 -16.51 19.83 -11.63
CA ASN A 22 -17.11 20.10 -12.96
C ASN A 22 -16.48 19.28 -14.11
N LYS A 23 -15.78 18.19 -13.82
CA LYS A 23 -15.02 17.40 -14.80
C LYS A 23 -15.19 15.89 -14.67
N TYR A 24 -15.60 15.37 -13.52
CA TYR A 24 -15.62 13.93 -13.27
C TYR A 24 -16.99 13.49 -12.79
N SER A 25 -17.65 12.63 -13.56
CA SER A 25 -18.91 12.02 -13.15
C SER A 25 -18.66 10.77 -12.32
N ILE A 26 -19.40 10.62 -11.22
CA ILE A 26 -19.45 9.39 -10.42
C ILE A 26 -20.36 8.40 -11.12
N ILE A 27 -19.96 7.10 -11.14
CA ILE A 27 -20.73 6.02 -11.75
C ILE A 27 -21.19 5.04 -10.68
N ASN A 28 -20.26 4.30 -10.05
CA ASN A 28 -20.58 3.29 -9.04
C ASN A 28 -19.65 3.38 -7.84
N GLU A 29 -20.15 3.01 -6.66
CA GLU A 29 -19.29 2.74 -5.51
C GLU A 29 -18.51 1.44 -5.74
N ILE A 30 -17.19 1.49 -5.59
CA ILE A 30 -16.28 0.34 -5.80
C ILE A 30 -15.54 -0.05 -4.53
N GLY A 31 -15.64 0.73 -3.47
CA GLY A 31 -15.04 0.41 -2.18
C GLY A 31 -15.41 1.37 -1.08
N GLN A 32 -15.30 0.87 0.16
CA GLN A 32 -15.49 1.65 1.37
C GLN A 32 -14.33 1.33 2.33
N GLY A 33 -13.62 2.36 2.79
CA GLY A 33 -12.56 2.26 3.79
C GLY A 33 -12.92 2.95 5.11
N ALA A 34 -12.03 2.88 6.09
CA ALA A 34 -12.20 3.49 7.41
C ALA A 34 -12.43 5.02 7.32
N PHE A 35 -11.87 5.66 6.31
CA PHE A 35 -11.84 7.11 6.19
C PHE A 35 -12.66 7.68 5.02
N GLY A 36 -13.35 6.85 4.23
CA GLY A 36 -14.11 7.36 3.09
C GLY A 36 -14.62 6.29 2.14
N ARG A 37 -15.17 6.75 1.02
CA ARG A 37 -15.71 5.88 -0.03
C ARG A 37 -14.96 6.11 -1.34
N LEU A 38 -14.83 5.03 -2.09
CA LEU A 38 -14.19 5.01 -3.40
C LEU A 38 -15.24 4.71 -4.47
N TYR A 39 -15.24 5.52 -5.52
CA TYR A 39 -16.16 5.39 -6.64
C TYR A 39 -15.39 5.22 -7.94
N SER A 40 -15.94 4.45 -8.86
CA SER A 40 -15.58 4.54 -10.26
C SER A 40 -16.30 5.74 -10.89
N GLY A 41 -15.64 6.37 -11.84
CA GLY A 41 -16.18 7.52 -12.56
C GLY A 41 -15.47 7.69 -13.88
N LYS A 42 -15.80 8.77 -14.58
CA LYS A 42 -15.14 9.16 -15.84
C LYS A 42 -15.00 10.67 -15.97
N HIS A 43 -14.01 11.10 -16.72
CA HIS A 43 -13.87 12.48 -17.12
C HIS A 43 -14.93 12.81 -18.16
N ILE A 44 -15.77 13.82 -17.94
CA ILE A 44 -16.99 14.10 -18.73
C ILE A 44 -16.74 14.53 -20.19
N TYR A 45 -15.50 14.97 -20.52
CA TYR A 45 -15.14 15.41 -21.86
C TYR A 45 -14.30 14.39 -22.63
N THR A 46 -13.51 13.56 -21.94
CA THR A 46 -12.57 12.62 -22.57
C THR A 46 -12.98 11.16 -22.41
N ASP A 47 -14.04 10.89 -21.63
CA ASP A 47 -14.47 9.55 -21.21
C ASP A 47 -13.38 8.71 -20.49
N GLU A 48 -12.26 9.34 -20.13
CA GLU A 48 -11.18 8.65 -19.41
C GLU A 48 -11.71 8.12 -18.07
N PRO A 49 -11.54 6.79 -17.78
CA PRO A 49 -11.99 6.21 -16.54
C PRO A 49 -11.11 6.69 -15.37
N VAL A 50 -11.76 6.96 -14.23
CA VAL A 50 -11.10 7.44 -13.01
C VAL A 50 -11.64 6.76 -11.77
N ALA A 51 -10.81 6.72 -10.71
CA ALA A 51 -11.26 6.43 -9.35
C ALA A 51 -11.39 7.74 -8.58
N ILE A 52 -12.50 7.89 -7.84
CA ILE A 52 -12.83 9.09 -7.08
C ILE A 52 -12.97 8.71 -5.62
N LYS A 53 -12.01 9.14 -4.79
CA LYS A 53 -12.03 8.95 -3.34
C LYS A 53 -12.70 10.15 -2.69
N LEU A 54 -13.78 9.92 -1.95
CA LEU A 54 -14.50 10.95 -1.19
C LEU A 54 -14.29 10.72 0.29
N GLN A 55 -13.91 11.76 1.02
CA GLN A 55 -13.59 11.66 2.43
C GLN A 55 -14.21 12.79 3.24
N LEU A 56 -14.88 12.42 4.31
CA LEU A 56 -15.46 13.36 5.28
C LEU A 56 -14.43 13.79 6.33
N HIS A 57 -14.85 14.73 7.18
CA HIS A 57 -14.01 15.47 8.12
C HIS A 57 -12.99 14.65 8.92
N ASP A 58 -13.36 13.45 9.39
CA ASP A 58 -12.49 12.63 10.27
C ASP A 58 -11.25 12.06 9.57
N GLY A 59 -11.20 12.10 8.26
CA GLY A 59 -10.06 11.60 7.46
C GLY A 59 -9.31 12.67 6.69
N GLU A 60 -9.56 13.95 6.94
CA GLU A 60 -8.98 15.06 6.15
C GLU A 60 -7.45 15.02 6.11
N VAL A 61 -6.80 14.64 7.20
CA VAL A 61 -5.33 14.53 7.29
C VAL A 61 -4.82 13.43 6.36
N VAL A 62 -5.49 12.28 6.32
CA VAL A 62 -5.07 11.11 5.55
C VAL A 62 -5.15 11.38 4.04
N ILE A 63 -6.28 11.88 3.54
CA ILE A 63 -6.43 12.15 2.09
C ILE A 63 -5.53 13.31 1.62
N ARG A 64 -5.27 14.30 2.50
CA ARG A 64 -4.34 15.39 2.19
C ARG A 64 -2.90 14.88 2.11
N ASN A 65 -2.50 14.00 3.03
CA ASN A 65 -1.19 13.35 3.00
C ASN A 65 -1.05 12.52 1.72
N GLU A 66 -2.04 11.67 1.42
CA GLU A 66 -2.06 10.85 0.21
C GLU A 66 -1.91 11.70 -1.06
N ALA A 67 -2.68 12.78 -1.18
CA ALA A 67 -2.59 13.69 -2.32
C ALA A 67 -1.21 14.38 -2.41
N LYS A 68 -0.60 14.74 -1.27
CA LYS A 68 0.75 15.34 -1.22
C LYS A 68 1.80 14.32 -1.71
N ILE A 69 1.75 13.09 -1.21
CA ILE A 69 2.70 12.04 -1.58
C ILE A 69 2.53 11.66 -3.06
N LEU A 70 1.31 11.47 -3.55
CA LEU A 70 1.07 11.16 -4.97
C LEU A 70 1.58 12.26 -5.91
N LYS A 71 1.49 13.54 -5.51
CA LYS A 71 2.08 14.65 -6.28
C LYS A 71 3.61 14.58 -6.30
N LEU A 72 4.24 14.22 -5.20
CA LEU A 72 5.69 14.02 -5.11
C LEU A 72 6.16 12.84 -5.97
N LEU A 73 5.36 11.77 -6.00
CA LEU A 73 5.62 10.55 -6.76
C LEU A 73 5.17 10.62 -8.23
N LEU A 74 4.76 11.79 -8.71
CA LEU A 74 4.33 11.97 -10.10
C LEU A 74 5.40 11.43 -11.07
N ASN A 75 4.97 10.67 -12.08
CA ASN A 75 5.81 9.98 -13.05
C ASN A 75 6.71 8.86 -12.47
N THR A 76 6.45 8.38 -11.25
CA THR A 76 7.04 7.14 -10.76
C THR A 76 6.24 5.96 -11.32
N GLU A 77 6.91 5.03 -11.97
CA GLU A 77 6.29 3.82 -12.53
C GLU A 77 5.59 3.02 -11.42
N GLY A 78 4.42 2.46 -11.73
CA GLY A 78 3.63 1.67 -10.76
C GLY A 78 2.97 2.49 -9.64
N VAL A 79 2.94 3.82 -9.76
CA VAL A 79 2.21 4.73 -8.85
C VAL A 79 1.05 5.38 -9.62
N PRO A 80 -0.20 5.36 -9.12
CA PRO A 80 -1.32 5.97 -9.80
C PRO A 80 -1.16 7.49 -9.87
N ARG A 81 -1.58 8.06 -11.00
CA ARG A 81 -1.52 9.52 -11.20
C ARG A 81 -2.66 10.21 -10.50
N ILE A 82 -2.36 11.25 -9.74
CA ILE A 82 -3.38 12.16 -9.21
C ILE A 82 -3.80 13.15 -10.30
N LYS A 83 -5.11 13.18 -10.60
CA LYS A 83 -5.72 14.05 -11.64
C LYS A 83 -6.34 15.30 -11.02
N ALA A 84 -6.93 15.17 -9.84
CA ALA A 84 -7.51 16.29 -9.11
C ALA A 84 -7.54 16.01 -7.60
N PHE A 85 -7.46 17.07 -6.81
CA PHE A 85 -7.66 17.05 -5.37
C PHE A 85 -8.28 18.38 -4.94
N GLY A 86 -9.27 18.32 -4.06
CA GLY A 86 -9.94 19.52 -3.58
C GLY A 86 -11.04 19.24 -2.56
N LYS A 87 -11.87 20.24 -2.35
CA LYS A 87 -13.04 20.16 -1.47
C LYS A 87 -14.27 20.69 -2.22
N GLN A 88 -15.36 19.94 -2.20
CA GLN A 88 -16.64 20.32 -2.81
C GLN A 88 -17.76 19.99 -1.83
N ASN A 89 -18.65 20.96 -1.58
CA ASN A 89 -19.77 20.83 -0.64
C ASN A 89 -19.37 20.29 0.76
N GLY A 90 -18.20 20.70 1.27
CA GLY A 90 -17.70 20.25 2.57
C GLY A 90 -17.00 18.90 2.55
N VAL A 91 -17.01 18.15 1.44
CA VAL A 91 -16.38 16.83 1.27
C VAL A 91 -15.04 16.98 0.55
N ASN A 92 -13.98 16.38 1.09
CA ASN A 92 -12.71 16.29 0.37
C ASN A 92 -12.81 15.20 -0.70
N TYR A 93 -12.25 15.49 -1.88
CA TYR A 93 -12.18 14.54 -2.98
C TYR A 93 -10.77 14.42 -3.52
N MET A 94 -10.43 13.24 -3.99
CA MET A 94 -9.23 12.96 -4.78
C MET A 94 -9.63 12.11 -5.99
N VAL A 95 -9.13 12.48 -7.16
CA VAL A 95 -9.33 11.76 -8.41
C VAL A 95 -7.99 11.22 -8.88
N ILE A 96 -7.95 9.91 -9.12
CA ILE A 96 -6.75 9.18 -9.53
C ILE A 96 -7.07 8.25 -10.71
N ASP A 97 -6.05 7.59 -11.27
CA ASP A 97 -6.24 6.54 -12.26
C ASP A 97 -7.15 5.43 -11.71
N LEU A 98 -8.10 4.96 -12.53
CA LEU A 98 -8.88 3.76 -12.21
C LEU A 98 -8.03 2.53 -12.53
N LEU A 99 -7.91 1.62 -11.57
CA LEU A 99 -7.15 0.39 -11.68
C LEU A 99 -8.10 -0.82 -11.67
N GLY A 100 -7.55 -1.99 -11.95
CA GLY A 100 -8.24 -3.26 -11.93
C GLY A 100 -8.29 -3.88 -10.52
N ASN A 101 -8.24 -5.20 -10.47
CA ASN A 101 -8.34 -5.93 -9.20
C ASN A 101 -6.99 -6.00 -8.49
N ASN A 102 -7.03 -6.14 -7.17
CA ASN A 102 -5.86 -6.40 -6.35
C ASN A 102 -5.32 -7.83 -6.55
N ILE A 103 -4.11 -8.06 -6.02
CA ILE A 103 -3.45 -9.37 -6.09
C ILE A 103 -3.93 -10.36 -5.03
N GLU A 104 -4.83 -9.99 -4.14
CA GLU A 104 -5.42 -10.87 -3.10
C GLU A 104 -6.04 -12.14 -3.72
N ARG A 105 -6.53 -12.07 -4.96
CA ARG A 105 -7.07 -13.22 -5.71
C ARG A 105 -6.06 -14.33 -5.98
N LEU A 106 -4.77 -14.05 -5.85
CA LEU A 106 -3.68 -14.99 -6.12
C LEU A 106 -3.37 -15.86 -4.90
N VAL A 107 -3.91 -15.51 -3.73
CA VAL A 107 -3.63 -16.17 -2.46
C VAL A 107 -3.93 -17.67 -2.53
N GLY A 108 -2.90 -18.49 -2.30
CA GLY A 108 -2.98 -19.95 -2.33
C GLY A 108 -3.26 -20.56 -3.72
N ASN A 109 -3.35 -19.74 -4.78
CA ASN A 109 -3.68 -20.17 -6.15
C ASN A 109 -2.64 -19.69 -7.18
N THR A 110 -1.38 -19.63 -6.79
CA THR A 110 -0.31 -19.13 -7.65
C THR A 110 0.98 -19.93 -7.43
N ASP A 111 1.86 -19.90 -8.42
CA ASP A 111 3.15 -20.58 -8.33
C ASP A 111 4.29 -19.61 -7.96
N VAL A 112 5.41 -20.18 -7.54
CA VAL A 112 6.60 -19.46 -7.10
C VAL A 112 7.17 -18.57 -8.22
N LYS A 113 7.12 -19.01 -9.48
CA LYS A 113 7.66 -18.22 -10.60
C LYS A 113 6.86 -16.94 -10.78
N TYR A 114 5.54 -17.05 -10.72
CA TYR A 114 4.66 -15.90 -10.86
C TYR A 114 4.81 -14.92 -9.67
N VAL A 115 4.89 -15.45 -8.44
CA VAL A 115 5.14 -14.60 -7.26
C VAL A 115 6.49 -13.90 -7.35
N CYS A 116 7.56 -14.59 -7.73
CA CYS A 116 8.87 -13.95 -7.94
C CYS A 116 8.83 -12.87 -9.03
N ALA A 117 8.09 -13.08 -10.11
CA ALA A 117 7.90 -12.05 -11.14
C ALA A 117 7.17 -10.81 -10.60
N ILE A 118 6.08 -11.00 -9.84
CA ILE A 118 5.36 -9.91 -9.16
C ILE A 118 6.29 -9.17 -8.20
N LEU A 119 7.03 -9.90 -7.34
CA LEU A 119 7.94 -9.29 -6.38
C LEU A 119 9.02 -8.43 -7.05
N ARG A 120 9.58 -8.88 -8.16
CA ARG A 120 10.58 -8.09 -8.92
C ARG A 120 10.00 -6.76 -9.38
N ILE A 121 8.78 -6.78 -9.93
CA ILE A 121 8.08 -5.55 -10.33
C ILE A 121 7.85 -4.66 -9.11
N LEU A 122 7.36 -5.22 -8.00
CA LEU A 122 7.11 -4.46 -6.76
C LEU A 122 8.39 -3.87 -6.18
N VAL A 123 9.50 -4.60 -6.20
CA VAL A 123 10.81 -4.11 -5.73
C VAL A 123 11.25 -2.90 -6.57
N THR A 124 11.07 -2.94 -7.90
CA THR A 124 11.38 -1.80 -8.79
C THR A 124 10.48 -0.59 -8.49
N ILE A 125 9.18 -0.81 -8.28
CA ILE A 125 8.24 0.26 -7.90
C ILE A 125 8.66 0.91 -6.57
N ILE A 126 8.95 0.08 -5.56
CA ILE A 126 9.34 0.55 -4.22
C ILE A 126 10.70 1.27 -4.26
N GLU A 127 11.64 0.83 -5.07
CA GLU A 127 12.88 1.56 -5.33
C GLU A 127 12.59 2.97 -5.87
N GLY A 128 11.70 3.08 -6.87
CA GLY A 128 11.30 4.38 -7.41
C GLY A 128 10.67 5.30 -6.36
N ILE A 129 9.84 4.75 -5.46
CA ILE A 129 9.23 5.48 -4.33
C ILE A 129 10.31 5.90 -3.32
N HIS A 130 11.21 5.00 -2.94
CA HIS A 130 12.29 5.26 -2.00
C HIS A 130 13.27 6.30 -2.55
N ASN A 131 13.55 6.31 -3.87
CA ASN A 131 14.40 7.31 -4.51
C ASN A 131 13.78 8.74 -4.48
N LYS A 132 12.47 8.85 -4.23
CA LYS A 132 11.79 10.13 -3.96
C LYS A 132 11.76 10.49 -2.47
N GLY A 133 12.48 9.73 -1.61
CA GLY A 133 12.55 9.99 -0.18
C GLY A 133 11.33 9.49 0.62
N VAL A 134 10.45 8.68 0.03
CA VAL A 134 9.20 8.21 0.63
C VAL A 134 9.31 6.75 1.04
N VAL A 135 8.74 6.37 2.20
CA VAL A 135 8.43 4.98 2.58
C VAL A 135 6.92 4.80 2.61
N HIS A 136 6.44 3.65 2.12
CA HIS A 136 5.01 3.37 1.92
C HIS A 136 4.30 3.08 3.25
N ARG A 137 4.82 2.16 4.06
CA ARG A 137 4.40 1.77 5.41
C ARG A 137 3.12 0.91 5.51
N ASP A 138 2.42 0.64 4.39
CA ASP A 138 1.22 -0.22 4.37
C ASP A 138 1.20 -1.14 3.14
N LEU A 139 2.32 -1.80 2.85
CA LEU A 139 2.38 -2.77 1.76
C LEU A 139 1.67 -4.07 2.19
N LYS A 140 0.63 -4.43 1.44
CA LYS A 140 -0.20 -5.62 1.60
C LYS A 140 -0.89 -5.97 0.28
N PRO A 141 -1.42 -7.18 0.08
CA PRO A 141 -2.04 -7.58 -1.17
C PRO A 141 -3.18 -6.66 -1.64
N ASP A 142 -3.97 -6.11 -0.70
CA ASP A 142 -5.06 -5.16 -1.02
C ASP A 142 -4.56 -3.88 -1.69
N ASN A 143 -3.32 -3.46 -1.38
CA ASN A 143 -2.72 -2.22 -1.87
C ASN A 143 -1.87 -2.42 -3.13
N VAL A 144 -1.91 -3.62 -3.74
CA VAL A 144 -1.24 -3.93 -5.00
C VAL A 144 -2.28 -4.31 -6.04
N LEU A 145 -2.46 -3.48 -7.08
CA LEU A 145 -3.48 -3.65 -8.09
C LEU A 145 -2.87 -3.86 -9.46
N PHE A 146 -3.57 -4.64 -10.29
CA PHE A 146 -3.29 -4.66 -11.72
C PHE A 146 -3.89 -3.43 -12.42
N SER A 147 -3.32 -3.01 -13.54
CA SER A 147 -4.02 -2.16 -14.50
C SER A 147 -5.29 -2.86 -15.00
N ILE A 148 -6.24 -2.10 -15.57
CA ILE A 148 -7.49 -2.66 -16.12
C ILE A 148 -7.19 -3.72 -17.19
N ASP A 149 -6.16 -3.49 -18.03
CA ASP A 149 -5.71 -4.41 -19.08
C ASP A 149 -4.77 -5.52 -18.56
N LYS A 150 -4.48 -5.54 -17.26
CA LYS A 150 -3.62 -6.51 -16.55
C LYS A 150 -2.15 -6.57 -17.02
N LYS A 151 -1.67 -5.53 -17.70
CA LYS A 151 -0.28 -5.50 -18.21
C LYS A 151 0.71 -4.89 -17.22
N SER A 152 0.22 -4.12 -16.26
CA SER A 152 1.03 -3.40 -15.29
C SER A 152 0.52 -3.60 -13.87
N ILE A 153 1.41 -3.42 -12.89
CA ILE A 153 1.11 -3.49 -11.46
C ILE A 153 1.29 -2.09 -10.87
N TYR A 154 0.42 -1.75 -9.93
CA TYR A 154 0.42 -0.49 -9.22
C TYR A 154 0.37 -0.71 -7.71
N VAL A 155 1.08 0.14 -6.97
CA VAL A 155 0.99 0.25 -5.51
C VAL A 155 0.11 1.46 -5.20
N ILE A 156 -0.88 1.28 -4.32
CA ILE A 156 -1.87 2.31 -3.96
C ILE A 156 -1.91 2.56 -2.45
N ASP A 157 -2.67 3.56 -2.05
CA ASP A 157 -2.95 3.96 -0.66
C ASP A 157 -1.72 4.51 0.07
N TYR A 158 -1.38 5.75 -0.27
CA TYR A 158 -0.30 6.53 0.34
C TYR A 158 -0.75 7.35 1.56
N GLY A 159 -1.92 7.06 2.11
CA GLY A 159 -2.52 7.82 3.21
C GLY A 159 -1.64 7.91 4.46
N ILE A 160 -0.92 6.85 4.76
CA ILE A 160 0.01 6.78 5.91
C ILE A 160 1.49 6.80 5.50
N SER A 161 1.81 6.98 4.21
CA SER A 161 3.19 7.10 3.74
C SER A 161 3.88 8.35 4.33
N ALA A 162 5.20 8.32 4.41
CA ALA A 162 5.98 9.43 4.96
C ALA A 162 7.33 9.58 4.28
N MET A 163 7.90 10.79 4.39
CA MET A 163 9.30 11.02 4.07
C MET A 163 10.19 10.29 5.09
N TYR A 164 11.22 9.60 4.61
CA TYR A 164 12.28 9.04 5.45
C TYR A 164 13.55 9.91 5.43
N VAL A 165 13.53 11.00 4.68
CA VAL A 165 14.59 12.00 4.58
C VAL A 165 14.07 13.37 5.04
N ASP A 166 14.96 14.23 5.50
CA ASP A 166 14.72 15.64 5.78
C ASP A 166 14.79 16.50 4.50
N GLU A 167 14.71 17.83 4.68
CA GLU A 167 14.76 18.81 3.56
C GLU A 167 16.12 18.82 2.86
N ASP A 168 17.19 18.41 3.56
CA ASP A 168 18.56 18.29 3.00
C ASP A 168 18.81 16.92 2.33
N GLY A 169 17.80 16.04 2.27
CA GLY A 169 17.90 14.67 1.73
C GLY A 169 18.62 13.69 2.66
N LYS A 170 18.87 14.04 3.92
CA LYS A 170 19.50 13.14 4.90
C LYS A 170 18.44 12.22 5.52
N HIS A 171 18.81 10.95 5.68
CA HIS A 171 17.96 9.98 6.34
C HIS A 171 17.62 10.41 7.77
N LEU A 172 16.33 10.43 8.10
CA LEU A 172 15.84 10.74 9.44
C LEU A 172 16.41 9.76 10.49
N PRO A 173 16.55 10.17 11.75
CA PRO A 173 17.08 9.32 12.81
C PRO A 173 16.13 8.16 13.14
N GLU A 174 16.71 7.03 13.57
CA GLU A 174 15.96 5.94 14.17
C GLU A 174 15.33 6.40 15.47
N GLN A 175 14.07 6.05 15.66
CA GLN A 175 13.29 6.39 16.86
C GLN A 175 12.64 5.12 17.39
N ARG A 176 12.51 5.05 18.73
CA ARG A 176 11.86 3.94 19.47
C ARG A 176 10.62 4.44 20.20
N GLY A 177 9.81 3.50 20.70
CA GLY A 177 8.58 3.82 21.43
C GLY A 177 7.48 4.42 20.54
N ARG A 178 7.54 4.13 19.24
CA ARG A 178 6.53 4.56 18.29
C ARG A 178 5.35 3.59 18.29
N PRO A 179 4.11 4.09 18.16
CA PRO A 179 2.95 3.23 17.97
C PRO A 179 3.11 2.43 16.67
N LEU A 180 2.54 1.23 16.64
CA LEU A 180 2.45 0.44 15.43
C LEU A 180 1.69 1.22 14.36
N ILE A 181 2.25 1.29 13.15
CA ILE A 181 1.64 1.91 11.98
C ILE A 181 1.67 0.94 10.82
N GLY A 182 0.58 0.87 10.06
CA GLY A 182 0.39 -0.05 8.95
C GLY A 182 -0.42 -1.30 9.33
N ASN A 183 -0.52 -2.25 8.40
CA ASN A 183 -1.26 -3.49 8.62
C ASN A 183 -0.46 -4.46 9.49
N ILE A 184 -1.02 -4.87 10.63
CA ILE A 184 -0.36 -5.71 11.62
C ILE A 184 0.20 -7.01 11.04
N SER A 185 -0.49 -7.60 10.05
CA SER A 185 -0.03 -8.83 9.40
C SER A 185 1.22 -8.64 8.56
N PHE A 186 1.38 -7.47 7.91
CA PHE A 186 2.44 -7.26 6.93
C PHE A 186 3.57 -6.32 7.39
N VAL A 187 3.42 -5.55 8.47
CA VAL A 187 4.52 -4.73 8.99
C VAL A 187 5.66 -5.60 9.53
N SER A 188 6.90 -5.11 9.42
CA SER A 188 8.09 -5.82 9.88
C SER A 188 8.12 -6.01 11.41
N LYS A 189 8.93 -6.97 11.89
CA LYS A 189 9.19 -7.13 13.32
C LYS A 189 9.78 -5.89 13.99
N ASN A 190 10.50 -5.04 13.24
CA ASN A 190 11.05 -3.79 13.75
C ASN A 190 9.94 -2.84 14.18
N ILE A 191 8.88 -2.72 13.36
CA ILE A 191 7.72 -1.87 13.64
C ILE A 191 6.95 -2.40 14.86
N HIS A 192 6.79 -3.73 15.00
CA HIS A 192 6.24 -4.32 16.22
C HIS A 192 7.09 -4.02 17.47
N SER A 193 8.40 -3.90 17.32
CA SER A 193 9.32 -3.53 18.40
C SER A 193 9.36 -2.02 18.69
N GLY A 194 8.45 -1.24 18.07
CA GLY A 194 8.28 0.19 18.30
C GLY A 194 9.29 1.09 17.58
N TYR A 195 10.00 0.58 16.58
CA TYR A 195 10.84 1.42 15.72
C TYR A 195 10.00 2.14 14.66
N ASN A 196 10.43 3.36 14.28
CA ASN A 196 9.85 4.02 13.11
C ASN A 196 10.22 3.26 11.82
N PRO A 197 9.30 3.22 10.82
CA PRO A 197 9.55 2.53 9.56
C PRO A 197 10.68 3.14 8.73
N SER A 198 11.43 2.28 8.02
CA SER A 198 12.44 2.67 7.04
C SER A 198 12.31 1.83 5.77
N ARG A 199 13.21 2.04 4.80
CA ARG A 199 13.18 1.35 3.50
C ARG A 199 13.19 -0.19 3.60
N ARG A 200 13.97 -0.74 4.55
CA ARG A 200 14.04 -2.20 4.78
C ARG A 200 12.69 -2.79 5.16
N ASP A 201 11.87 -2.02 5.89
CA ASP A 201 10.60 -2.50 6.42
C ASP A 201 9.55 -2.66 5.30
N ASP A 202 9.56 -1.80 4.28
CA ASP A 202 8.73 -1.95 3.09
C ASP A 202 9.11 -3.24 2.32
N VAL A 203 10.41 -3.54 2.15
CA VAL A 203 10.83 -4.78 1.47
C VAL A 203 10.50 -6.04 2.29
N ILE A 204 10.61 -5.97 3.63
CA ILE A 204 10.18 -7.07 4.51
C ILE A 204 8.67 -7.32 4.34
N SER A 205 7.85 -6.27 4.22
CA SER A 205 6.41 -6.40 3.96
C SER A 205 6.14 -7.11 2.62
N LEU A 206 6.93 -6.86 1.57
CA LEU A 206 6.85 -7.60 0.31
C LEU A 206 7.18 -9.10 0.50
N CYS A 207 8.15 -9.43 1.35
CA CYS A 207 8.45 -10.84 1.64
C CYS A 207 7.28 -11.53 2.38
N TYR A 208 6.67 -10.88 3.36
CA TYR A 208 5.48 -11.42 4.02
C TYR A 208 4.30 -11.58 3.05
N MET A 209 4.15 -10.64 2.12
CA MET A 209 3.15 -10.75 1.05
C MET A 209 3.42 -11.97 0.16
N ALA A 210 4.68 -12.24 -0.21
CA ALA A 210 5.05 -13.42 -0.98
C ALA A 210 4.74 -14.73 -0.23
N PHE A 211 5.08 -14.79 1.06
CA PHE A 211 4.73 -15.94 1.89
C PHE A 211 3.22 -16.18 1.92
N TYR A 212 2.44 -15.12 2.13
CA TYR A 212 0.99 -15.19 2.13
C TYR A 212 0.39 -15.61 0.78
N LEU A 213 0.87 -15.05 -0.32
CA LEU A 213 0.39 -15.41 -1.67
C LEU A 213 0.62 -16.89 -1.99
N LEU A 214 1.76 -17.46 -1.57
CA LEU A 214 2.11 -18.85 -1.85
C LEU A 214 1.39 -19.85 -0.94
N SER A 215 1.29 -19.54 0.36
CA SER A 215 0.79 -20.50 1.36
C SER A 215 -0.68 -20.32 1.73
N GLY A 216 -1.28 -19.18 1.40
CA GLY A 216 -2.65 -18.84 1.81
C GLY A 216 -2.77 -18.29 3.23
N SER A 217 -1.71 -18.32 4.04
CA SER A 217 -1.73 -17.84 5.42
C SER A 217 -0.34 -17.40 5.90
N LEU A 218 -0.31 -16.60 6.97
CA LEU A 218 0.92 -16.26 7.70
C LEU A 218 0.93 -16.97 9.05
N PRO A 219 2.11 -17.24 9.65
CA PRO A 219 2.21 -17.95 10.93
C PRO A 219 1.40 -17.33 12.07
N TRP A 220 1.03 -16.08 11.92
CA TRP A 220 0.24 -15.29 12.88
C TRP A 220 -1.20 -15.00 12.45
N SER A 221 -1.72 -15.67 11.40
CA SER A 221 -3.07 -15.36 10.87
C SER A 221 -4.22 -15.66 11.83
N LEU A 222 -4.01 -16.57 12.81
CA LEU A 222 -5.05 -17.04 13.72
C LEU A 222 -4.77 -16.70 15.20
N VAL A 223 -3.86 -15.74 15.46
CA VAL A 223 -3.53 -15.31 16.82
C VAL A 223 -4.03 -13.88 17.08
N ASP A 224 -4.12 -13.54 18.38
CA ASP A 224 -4.43 -12.19 18.78
C ASP A 224 -3.30 -11.19 18.39
N THR A 225 -3.66 -9.92 18.29
CA THR A 225 -2.78 -8.85 17.81
C THR A 225 -1.53 -8.67 18.66
N ASP A 226 -1.60 -8.95 19.97
CA ASP A 226 -0.51 -8.75 20.91
C ASP A 226 0.56 -9.84 20.71
N THR A 227 0.16 -11.03 20.26
CA THR A 227 1.04 -12.18 20.02
C THR A 227 1.78 -12.10 18.68
N VAL A 228 1.25 -11.37 17.68
CA VAL A 228 1.84 -11.29 16.32
C VAL A 228 3.31 -10.89 16.34
N GLY A 229 3.68 -9.86 17.11
CA GLY A 229 5.06 -9.38 17.21
C GLY A 229 6.01 -10.42 17.78
N PHE A 230 5.56 -11.21 18.76
CA PHE A 230 6.33 -12.31 19.33
C PHE A 230 6.61 -13.39 18.28
N ILE A 231 5.58 -13.84 17.55
CA ILE A 231 5.74 -14.87 16.51
C ILE A 231 6.68 -14.38 15.41
N LYS A 232 6.56 -13.14 14.94
CA LYS A 232 7.46 -12.56 13.91
C LYS A 232 8.94 -12.57 14.33
N ASN A 233 9.22 -12.50 15.63
CA ASN A 233 10.58 -12.55 16.17
C ASN A 233 11.10 -13.97 16.38
N SER A 234 10.23 -14.96 16.58
CA SER A 234 10.60 -16.32 16.96
C SER A 234 10.48 -17.37 15.84
N VAL A 235 9.65 -17.11 14.82
CA VAL A 235 9.36 -18.07 13.77
C VAL A 235 10.57 -18.33 12.86
N ASN A 236 10.84 -19.60 12.62
CA ASN A 236 11.72 -20.04 11.54
C ASN A 236 10.88 -20.27 10.28
N PHE A 237 10.91 -19.33 9.35
CA PHE A 237 10.10 -19.37 8.14
C PHE A 237 10.46 -20.53 7.23
N ARG A 238 11.73 -20.96 7.15
CA ARG A 238 12.15 -22.10 6.33
C ARG A 238 11.56 -23.41 6.87
N GLU A 239 11.51 -23.55 8.18
CA GLU A 239 10.90 -24.70 8.83
C GLU A 239 9.38 -24.69 8.70
N TYR A 240 8.75 -23.49 8.84
CA TYR A 240 7.31 -23.35 8.80
C TYR A 240 6.71 -23.60 7.41
N TYR A 241 7.30 -23.04 6.35
CA TYR A 241 6.78 -23.15 5.00
C TYR A 241 7.42 -24.26 4.16
N GLY A 242 8.61 -24.77 4.54
CA GLY A 242 9.32 -25.81 3.80
C GLY A 242 9.47 -25.44 2.31
N ASP A 243 9.11 -26.36 1.44
CA ASP A 243 9.25 -26.24 -0.02
C ASP A 243 8.15 -25.37 -0.69
N ILE A 244 7.12 -24.90 0.06
CA ILE A 244 6.08 -23.99 -0.44
C ILE A 244 6.71 -22.67 -0.89
N VAL A 245 7.75 -22.22 -0.19
CA VAL A 245 8.49 -21.00 -0.50
C VAL A 245 9.92 -21.37 -0.88
N ASN A 246 10.40 -20.84 -2.00
CA ASN A 246 11.76 -21.16 -2.46
C ASN A 246 12.84 -20.37 -1.70
N ASP A 247 14.10 -20.88 -1.77
CA ASP A 247 15.27 -20.27 -1.15
C ASP A 247 15.52 -18.82 -1.56
N LYS A 248 15.13 -18.43 -2.75
CA LYS A 248 15.37 -17.09 -3.26
C LYS A 248 14.58 -16.03 -2.49
N ILE A 249 13.31 -16.33 -2.16
CA ILE A 249 12.47 -15.45 -1.34
C ILE A 249 12.98 -15.41 0.10
N TYR A 250 13.40 -16.54 0.67
CA TYR A 250 14.04 -16.59 1.99
C TYR A 250 15.32 -15.76 2.04
N ASN A 251 16.17 -15.87 1.02
CA ASN A 251 17.43 -15.12 0.95
C ASN A 251 17.17 -13.60 0.95
N VAL A 252 16.15 -13.14 0.22
CA VAL A 252 15.74 -11.72 0.22
C VAL A 252 15.25 -11.31 1.62
N TYR A 253 14.40 -12.11 2.24
CA TYR A 253 13.89 -11.85 3.59
C TYR A 253 15.04 -11.77 4.62
N GLU A 254 15.95 -12.74 4.63
CA GLU A 254 17.10 -12.76 5.53
C GLU A 254 18.06 -11.60 5.30
N TYR A 255 18.30 -11.24 4.02
CA TYR A 255 19.08 -10.08 3.64
C TYR A 255 18.48 -8.80 4.22
N CYS A 256 17.18 -8.55 4.00
CA CYS A 256 16.52 -7.34 4.47
C CYS A 256 16.49 -7.25 6.01
N ASN A 257 16.40 -8.37 6.72
CA ASN A 257 16.46 -8.39 8.18
C ASN A 257 17.85 -8.07 8.77
N LYS A 258 18.93 -8.14 7.97
CA LYS A 258 20.29 -7.76 8.37
C LYS A 258 20.60 -6.28 8.13
N LEU A 259 19.78 -5.60 7.32
CA LEU A 259 19.97 -4.18 7.03
C LEU A 259 19.79 -3.33 8.28
N THR A 260 20.68 -2.37 8.45
CA THR A 260 20.52 -1.34 9.48
C THR A 260 19.41 -0.35 9.11
N PHE A 261 18.96 0.45 10.06
CA PHE A 261 17.84 1.38 9.87
C PHE A 261 18.04 2.35 8.69
N LYS A 262 19.24 2.91 8.55
CA LYS A 262 19.56 3.91 7.52
C LYS A 262 20.05 3.29 6.21
N GLU A 263 20.37 2.02 6.22
CA GLU A 263 20.95 1.33 5.08
C GLU A 263 19.95 1.25 3.93
N ALA A 264 20.43 1.53 2.71
CA ALA A 264 19.62 1.37 1.52
C ALA A 264 19.59 -0.12 1.11
N PRO A 265 18.40 -0.72 0.87
CA PRO A 265 18.35 -2.03 0.25
C PRO A 265 19.06 -2.01 -1.12
N ASN A 266 19.82 -3.05 -1.42
CA ASN A 266 20.35 -3.25 -2.76
C ASN A 266 19.26 -3.89 -3.63
N TYR A 267 18.48 -3.05 -4.31
CA TYR A 267 17.33 -3.49 -5.11
C TYR A 267 17.76 -4.36 -6.29
N ASP A 268 18.90 -4.08 -6.92
CA ASP A 268 19.46 -4.90 -7.99
C ASP A 268 19.79 -6.31 -7.50
N TYR A 269 20.39 -6.43 -6.31
CA TYR A 269 20.66 -7.72 -5.69
C TYR A 269 19.35 -8.48 -5.43
N ILE A 270 18.34 -7.82 -4.87
CA ILE A 270 17.02 -8.41 -4.58
C ILE A 270 16.39 -8.90 -5.90
N CYS A 271 16.35 -8.08 -6.93
CA CYS A 271 15.82 -8.46 -8.23
C CYS A 271 16.55 -9.64 -8.86
N LYS A 272 17.89 -9.71 -8.74
CA LYS A 272 18.69 -10.85 -9.20
C LYS A 272 18.37 -12.13 -8.42
N GLN A 273 18.21 -12.04 -7.10
CA GLN A 273 17.79 -13.20 -6.29
C GLN A 273 16.42 -13.75 -6.74
N LEU A 274 15.48 -12.89 -7.10
CA LEU A 274 14.14 -13.27 -7.53
C LEU A 274 14.05 -13.71 -9.01
N THR A 275 15.15 -13.71 -9.77
CA THR A 275 15.19 -14.23 -11.15
C THR A 275 15.26 -15.75 -11.13
N LEU A 276 14.26 -16.43 -11.72
CA LEU A 276 14.17 -17.90 -11.81
C LEU A 276 14.65 -18.40 -13.17
#